data_d61a38b4d262450144c25805ba97b3eb
#
_entry.id   d61a38b4d262450144c25805ba97b3eb
#
_cell.length_a   1.000
_cell.length_b   1.000
_cell.length_c   1.000
_cell.angle_alpha   90.00
_cell.angle_beta   90.00
_cell.angle_gamma   90.00
#
_symmetry.space_group_name_H-M   'P 1'
#
loop_
_entity.id
_entity.type
_entity.pdbx_description
1 polymer ?
#
loop_
_entity_poly.entity_id
_entity_poly.type
_entity_poly.pdbx_seq_one_letter_code
_entity_poly.pdbx_strand_id
1 'polypeptide(L)'
;MLITEILARNARVYGDEIALIERDPAKNSRRQITWEQFDAEANRVANALIARDVRKGDRVVHLMMNCIEWLPTYFGILRSGAWVVPLNFRFSGDDIKHCCEIAEAKVLLFGQEFIDRIDSVKTALDKTIENYIFVGPHNKQPDDCQLYTDCLASANVENPAIPIDLLDNAGLYFTSGTTGKPKAVLLTHRNLEHACYVENRHHNQTHEDNFLCIPPLYHTGAKMHWFGNFIVGARGVILKGIKPEYILQAISEEKITIVWLLVPWAHDILIAIENKEIDIAGYELDQWRLMHMGAQPIPPSLINNWKKIFPHHEYDTNYGLTESTGPGCVHLGLENTAKVGAIGVPGFDWECRIVDFELQPLPRGESGELLVKGPGVMKEYYKNPEATAATLKDGWLLTGDIARIDEDGFIWLVDRAKDIIITGGENIFPVEIESHIMGHPKVQDVGVIGLPDERLVEIVAAIIQAKPNQVLTEEEVTGFCKDLPRYKRPRKIIFGEVPR
;
A
#
# COMPACT_ATOMS: atom_id res chain seq x y z
N MET A 1 4.73 9.31 -20.96
CA MET A 1 5.86 8.35 -21.18
C MET A 1 5.60 7.11 -20.38
N LEU A 2 5.70 5.92 -20.97
CA LEU A 2 5.52 4.67 -20.21
C LEU A 2 6.56 4.56 -19.09
N ILE A 3 6.20 3.94 -17.96
CA ILE A 3 7.19 3.74 -16.88
C ILE A 3 8.38 2.87 -17.35
N THR A 4 8.16 1.96 -18.31
CA THR A 4 9.24 1.18 -18.94
C THR A 4 10.17 2.02 -19.81
N GLU A 5 9.68 3.11 -20.39
CA GLU A 5 10.50 4.09 -21.13
C GLU A 5 11.24 5.02 -20.16
N ILE A 6 10.64 5.35 -19.00
CA ILE A 6 11.32 6.07 -17.91
C ILE A 6 12.52 5.26 -17.43
N LEU A 7 12.38 3.93 -17.24
CA LEU A 7 13.50 3.05 -16.89
C LEU A 7 14.62 3.11 -17.94
N ALA A 8 14.27 2.95 -19.22
CA ALA A 8 15.24 3.03 -20.31
C ALA A 8 15.91 4.41 -20.43
N ARG A 9 15.18 5.49 -20.10
CA ARG A 9 15.75 6.84 -20.00
C ARG A 9 16.75 6.92 -18.85
N ASN A 10 16.39 6.44 -17.66
CA ASN A 10 17.28 6.45 -16.50
C ASN A 10 18.56 5.65 -16.76
N ALA A 11 18.47 4.50 -17.42
CA ALA A 11 19.64 3.73 -17.84
C ALA A 11 20.56 4.49 -18.80
N ARG A 12 20.00 5.30 -19.72
CA ARG A 12 20.82 6.13 -20.64
C ARG A 12 21.44 7.34 -19.96
N VAL A 13 20.77 7.93 -18.96
CA VAL A 13 21.20 9.18 -18.33
C VAL A 13 22.09 8.92 -17.12
N TYR A 14 21.79 7.89 -16.34
CA TYR A 14 22.41 7.56 -15.06
C TYR A 14 22.98 6.13 -15.02
N GLY A 15 23.36 5.55 -16.17
CA GLY A 15 23.65 4.12 -16.35
C GLY A 15 24.51 3.49 -15.28
N ASP A 16 25.65 4.11 -14.96
CA ASP A 16 26.61 3.61 -13.98
C ASP A 16 26.22 3.86 -12.51
N GLU A 17 25.21 4.70 -12.28
CA GLU A 17 24.76 5.01 -10.93
C GLU A 17 23.91 3.88 -10.35
N ILE A 18 23.97 3.72 -9.02
CA ILE A 18 23.17 2.71 -8.31
C ILE A 18 21.70 3.07 -8.38
N ALA A 19 20.89 2.17 -8.96
CA ALA A 19 19.44 2.30 -9.03
C ALA A 19 18.75 1.68 -7.82
N LEU A 20 19.14 0.45 -7.46
CA LEU A 20 18.54 -0.32 -6.39
C LEU A 20 19.62 -0.95 -5.49
N ILE A 21 19.31 -0.95 -4.19
CA ILE A 21 20.06 -1.68 -3.17
C ILE A 21 19.09 -2.61 -2.44
N GLU A 22 19.50 -3.83 -2.15
CA GLU A 22 18.85 -4.71 -1.19
C GLU A 22 19.69 -4.82 0.08
N ARG A 23 19.08 -4.57 1.23
CA ARG A 23 19.67 -4.76 2.56
C ARG A 23 18.96 -5.86 3.32
N ASP A 24 19.71 -6.86 3.78
CA ASP A 24 19.24 -7.90 4.71
C ASP A 24 20.12 -7.88 5.96
N PRO A 25 19.80 -7.01 6.96
CA PRO A 25 20.63 -6.87 8.16
C PRO A 25 20.72 -8.17 8.97
N ALA A 26 19.68 -9.00 8.95
CA ALA A 26 19.68 -10.28 9.66
C ALA A 26 20.75 -11.24 9.11
N LYS A 27 21.13 -11.10 7.83
CA LYS A 27 22.16 -11.91 7.16
C LYS A 27 23.45 -11.14 6.90
N ASN A 28 23.55 -9.89 7.36
CA ASN A 28 24.62 -8.97 7.04
C ASN A 28 24.92 -8.92 5.52
N SER A 29 23.84 -8.85 4.72
CA SER A 29 23.93 -8.92 3.26
C SER A 29 23.52 -7.60 2.63
N ARG A 30 24.29 -7.17 1.62
CA ARG A 30 24.02 -6.01 0.79
C ARG A 30 24.28 -6.34 -0.68
N ARG A 31 23.25 -6.15 -1.51
CA ARG A 31 23.33 -6.33 -2.97
C ARG A 31 22.93 -5.02 -3.64
N GLN A 32 23.44 -4.76 -4.83
CA GLN A 32 23.08 -3.55 -5.59
C GLN A 32 23.10 -3.81 -7.09
N ILE A 33 22.34 -3.01 -7.81
CA ILE A 33 22.38 -2.93 -9.29
C ILE A 33 22.35 -1.47 -9.72
N THR A 34 23.02 -1.19 -10.84
CA THR A 34 22.99 0.12 -11.50
C THR A 34 21.74 0.29 -12.35
N TRP A 35 21.47 1.50 -12.86
CA TRP A 35 20.36 1.75 -13.78
C TRP A 35 20.51 0.96 -15.08
N GLU A 36 21.71 0.83 -15.62
CA GLU A 36 21.96 0.00 -16.80
C GLU A 36 21.69 -1.48 -16.52
N GLN A 37 22.15 -2.00 -15.38
CA GLN A 37 21.88 -3.38 -14.98
C GLN A 37 20.40 -3.63 -14.75
N PHE A 38 19.67 -2.67 -14.15
CA PHE A 38 18.23 -2.77 -13.94
C PHE A 38 17.48 -2.85 -15.27
N ASP A 39 17.80 -1.96 -16.23
CA ASP A 39 17.19 -1.95 -17.55
C ASP A 39 17.51 -3.24 -18.34
N ALA A 40 18.77 -3.69 -18.32
CA ALA A 40 19.19 -4.93 -18.96
C ALA A 40 18.47 -6.16 -18.36
N GLU A 41 18.31 -6.23 -17.05
CA GLU A 41 17.62 -7.34 -16.41
C GLU A 41 16.10 -7.33 -16.75
N ALA A 42 15.47 -6.16 -16.76
CA ALA A 42 14.08 -6.02 -17.21
C ALA A 42 13.92 -6.46 -18.68
N ASN A 43 14.90 -6.15 -19.55
CA ASN A 43 14.91 -6.65 -20.95
C ASN A 43 15.03 -8.16 -21.01
N ARG A 44 15.96 -8.75 -20.23
CA ARG A 44 16.11 -10.21 -20.18
C ARG A 44 14.80 -10.90 -19.73
N VAL A 45 14.15 -10.38 -18.68
CA VAL A 45 12.86 -10.92 -18.24
C VAL A 45 11.82 -10.84 -19.34
N ALA A 46 11.69 -9.69 -20.02
CA ALA A 46 10.74 -9.53 -21.13
C ALA A 46 11.02 -10.54 -22.25
N ASN A 47 12.27 -10.64 -22.69
CA ASN A 47 12.66 -11.57 -23.75
C ASN A 47 12.51 -13.04 -23.34
N ALA A 48 12.81 -13.39 -22.08
CA ALA A 48 12.60 -14.73 -21.55
C ALA A 48 11.11 -15.13 -21.53
N LEU A 49 10.21 -14.20 -21.21
CA LEU A 49 8.76 -14.40 -21.26
C LEU A 49 8.26 -14.56 -22.69
N ILE A 50 8.72 -13.72 -23.62
CA ILE A 50 8.37 -13.81 -25.05
C ILE A 50 8.83 -15.14 -25.66
N ALA A 51 10.03 -15.62 -25.30
CA ALA A 51 10.54 -16.93 -25.73
C ALA A 51 9.69 -18.11 -25.21
N ARG A 52 8.86 -17.88 -24.18
CA ARG A 52 7.87 -18.82 -23.61
C ARG A 52 6.46 -18.55 -24.11
N ASP A 53 6.35 -17.93 -25.26
CA ASP A 53 5.09 -17.62 -25.94
C ASP A 53 4.17 -16.65 -25.18
N VAL A 54 4.71 -15.86 -24.23
CA VAL A 54 3.97 -14.76 -23.61
C VAL A 54 3.80 -13.65 -24.66
N ARG A 55 2.56 -13.21 -24.84
CA ARG A 55 2.16 -12.19 -25.79
C ARG A 55 1.57 -10.98 -25.09
N LYS A 56 1.49 -9.86 -25.79
CA LYS A 56 0.79 -8.66 -25.31
C LYS A 56 -0.63 -9.02 -24.87
N GLY A 57 -0.97 -8.66 -23.62
CA GLY A 57 -2.26 -8.95 -23.01
C GLY A 57 -2.32 -10.25 -22.21
N ASP A 58 -1.30 -11.13 -22.27
CA ASP A 58 -1.21 -12.29 -21.38
C ASP A 58 -0.95 -11.81 -19.92
N ARG A 59 -1.27 -12.65 -18.94
CA ARG A 59 -1.11 -12.33 -17.52
C ARG A 59 -0.01 -13.16 -16.92
N VAL A 60 0.90 -12.47 -16.23
CA VAL A 60 2.04 -13.07 -15.52
C VAL A 60 1.90 -12.79 -14.04
N VAL A 61 1.68 -13.83 -13.25
CA VAL A 61 1.63 -13.74 -11.81
C VAL A 61 3.03 -13.54 -11.24
N HIS A 62 3.14 -12.58 -10.34
CA HIS A 62 4.36 -12.15 -9.69
C HIS A 62 4.23 -12.28 -8.17
N LEU A 63 4.68 -13.41 -7.62
CA LEU A 63 4.53 -13.78 -6.23
C LEU A 63 5.90 -13.92 -5.55
N MET A 64 6.44 -12.83 -5.07
CA MET A 64 7.74 -12.78 -4.40
C MET A 64 7.71 -11.90 -3.16
N MET A 65 8.55 -12.22 -2.17
CA MET A 65 8.92 -11.28 -1.12
C MET A 65 9.74 -10.12 -1.71
N ASN A 66 9.83 -9.00 -0.99
CA ASN A 66 10.70 -7.90 -1.42
C ASN A 66 12.14 -8.40 -1.59
N CYS A 67 12.67 -8.27 -2.79
CA CYS A 67 14.04 -8.60 -3.16
C CYS A 67 14.48 -7.75 -4.36
N ILE A 68 15.76 -7.75 -4.66
CA ILE A 68 16.32 -6.92 -5.73
C ILE A 68 15.79 -7.33 -7.11
N GLU A 69 15.42 -8.60 -7.29
CA GLU A 69 14.83 -9.14 -8.53
C GLU A 69 13.39 -8.67 -8.73
N TRP A 70 12.71 -8.18 -7.69
CA TRP A 70 11.28 -7.87 -7.74
C TRP A 70 10.94 -6.80 -8.78
N LEU A 71 11.63 -5.66 -8.72
CA LEU A 71 11.37 -4.53 -9.64
C LEU A 71 11.82 -4.84 -11.08
N PRO A 72 13.01 -5.41 -11.35
CA PRO A 72 13.36 -5.84 -12.70
C PRO A 72 12.35 -6.80 -13.32
N THR A 73 11.84 -7.75 -12.54
CA THR A 73 10.79 -8.67 -13.00
C THR A 73 9.49 -7.93 -13.32
N TYR A 74 9.05 -7.02 -12.45
CA TYR A 74 7.86 -6.21 -12.66
C TYR A 74 7.94 -5.39 -13.96
N PHE A 75 9.05 -4.69 -14.18
CA PHE A 75 9.27 -3.89 -15.40
C PHE A 75 9.44 -4.78 -16.64
N GLY A 76 10.04 -5.94 -16.52
CA GLY A 76 10.18 -6.91 -17.61
C GLY A 76 8.84 -7.48 -18.06
N ILE A 77 7.94 -7.82 -17.15
CA ILE A 77 6.58 -8.25 -17.46
C ILE A 77 5.87 -7.14 -18.25
N LEU A 78 5.88 -5.91 -17.76
CA LEU A 78 5.27 -4.77 -18.45
C LEU A 78 5.87 -4.55 -19.83
N ARG A 79 7.21 -4.68 -19.98
CA ARG A 79 7.93 -4.49 -21.25
C ARG A 79 7.62 -5.56 -22.27
N SER A 80 7.25 -6.77 -21.85
CA SER A 80 6.77 -7.82 -22.75
C SER A 80 5.36 -7.56 -23.33
N GLY A 81 4.67 -6.52 -22.83
CA GLY A 81 3.26 -6.23 -23.13
C GLY A 81 2.28 -7.07 -22.33
N ALA A 82 2.76 -7.96 -21.47
CA ALA A 82 1.91 -8.73 -20.56
C ALA A 82 1.43 -7.87 -19.39
N TRP A 83 0.30 -8.26 -18.79
CA TRP A 83 -0.20 -7.64 -17.59
C TRP A 83 0.46 -8.28 -16.38
N VAL A 84 1.03 -7.45 -15.52
CA VAL A 84 1.60 -7.93 -14.26
C VAL A 84 0.49 -8.21 -13.24
N VAL A 85 0.59 -9.32 -12.53
CA VAL A 85 -0.36 -9.73 -11.48
C VAL A 85 0.42 -9.92 -10.17
N PRO A 86 0.77 -8.84 -9.47
CA PRO A 86 1.48 -8.95 -8.19
C PRO A 86 0.53 -9.45 -7.11
N LEU A 87 0.88 -10.54 -6.45
CA LEU A 87 0.05 -11.13 -5.41
C LEU A 87 0.57 -10.85 -4.01
N ASN A 88 -0.37 -10.79 -3.08
CA ASN A 88 -0.08 -10.67 -1.66
C ASN A 88 0.67 -11.91 -1.15
N PHE A 89 1.84 -11.70 -0.58
CA PHE A 89 2.65 -12.78 -0.01
C PHE A 89 1.98 -13.51 1.17
N ARG A 90 0.90 -12.96 1.73
CA ARG A 90 0.10 -13.59 2.80
C ARG A 90 -1.01 -14.49 2.27
N PHE A 91 -1.27 -14.49 0.98
CA PHE A 91 -2.32 -15.32 0.39
C PHE A 91 -2.07 -16.81 0.64
N SER A 92 -3.15 -17.52 0.97
CA SER A 92 -3.18 -18.97 1.04
C SER A 92 -3.06 -19.61 -0.35
N GLY A 93 -2.87 -20.93 -0.42
CA GLY A 93 -2.91 -21.63 -1.70
C GLY A 93 -4.23 -21.42 -2.45
N ASP A 94 -5.37 -21.43 -1.74
CA ASP A 94 -6.68 -21.19 -2.34
C ASP A 94 -6.84 -19.76 -2.87
N ASP A 95 -6.29 -18.74 -2.19
CA ASP A 95 -6.30 -17.37 -2.68
C ASP A 95 -5.43 -17.23 -3.93
N ILE A 96 -4.23 -17.83 -3.94
CA ILE A 96 -3.34 -17.85 -5.11
C ILE A 96 -4.05 -18.49 -6.30
N LYS A 97 -4.66 -19.66 -6.10
CA LYS A 97 -5.46 -20.35 -7.12
C LYS A 97 -6.57 -19.43 -7.64
N HIS A 98 -7.37 -18.85 -6.76
CA HIS A 98 -8.47 -17.95 -7.12
C HIS A 98 -7.98 -16.75 -7.96
N CYS A 99 -6.88 -16.13 -7.57
CA CYS A 99 -6.31 -15.01 -8.31
C CYS A 99 -5.79 -15.43 -9.69
N CYS A 100 -5.12 -16.59 -9.78
CA CYS A 100 -4.65 -17.15 -11.06
C CYS A 100 -5.82 -17.47 -12.01
N GLU A 101 -6.91 -18.05 -11.48
CA GLU A 101 -8.11 -18.38 -12.25
C GLU A 101 -8.80 -17.12 -12.77
N ILE A 102 -9.02 -16.09 -11.93
CA ILE A 102 -9.60 -14.81 -12.37
C ILE A 102 -8.73 -14.15 -13.43
N ALA A 103 -7.42 -14.08 -13.19
CA ALA A 103 -6.47 -13.48 -14.10
C ALA A 103 -6.32 -14.30 -15.39
N GLU A 104 -6.70 -15.58 -15.43
CA GLU A 104 -6.34 -16.51 -16.53
C GLU A 104 -4.83 -16.44 -16.78
N ALA A 105 -4.07 -16.57 -15.72
CA ALA A 105 -2.64 -16.37 -15.76
C ALA A 105 -1.95 -17.48 -16.56
N LYS A 106 -1.01 -17.11 -17.43
CA LYS A 106 -0.24 -18.03 -18.27
C LYS A 106 1.08 -18.44 -17.63
N VAL A 107 1.68 -17.54 -16.85
CA VAL A 107 2.96 -17.75 -16.17
C VAL A 107 2.80 -17.44 -14.69
N LEU A 108 3.37 -18.29 -13.84
CA LEU A 108 3.52 -18.04 -12.41
C LEU A 108 5.01 -17.94 -12.07
N LEU A 109 5.44 -16.76 -11.67
CA LEU A 109 6.79 -16.45 -11.22
C LEU A 109 6.75 -16.28 -9.70
N PHE A 110 7.55 -17.07 -8.96
CA PHE A 110 7.43 -17.12 -7.50
C PHE A 110 8.74 -17.38 -6.77
N GLY A 111 8.81 -16.87 -5.53
CA GLY A 111 9.92 -17.08 -4.61
C GLY A 111 9.84 -18.39 -3.83
N GLN A 112 10.96 -18.79 -3.23
CA GLN A 112 11.08 -20.06 -2.46
C GLN A 112 10.11 -20.17 -1.28
N GLU A 113 9.64 -19.03 -0.76
CA GLU A 113 8.74 -18.95 0.39
C GLU A 113 7.32 -19.45 0.07
N PHE A 114 7.02 -19.69 -1.21
CA PHE A 114 5.68 -20.02 -1.68
C PHE A 114 5.57 -21.46 -2.21
N ILE A 115 6.64 -22.25 -2.19
CA ILE A 115 6.66 -23.63 -2.72
C ILE A 115 5.50 -24.45 -2.17
N ASP A 116 5.39 -24.61 -0.85
CA ASP A 116 4.37 -25.42 -0.20
C ASP A 116 2.93 -24.98 -0.54
N ARG A 117 2.72 -23.65 -0.64
CA ARG A 117 1.40 -23.09 -0.98
C ARG A 117 1.02 -23.37 -2.44
N ILE A 118 1.99 -23.27 -3.36
CA ILE A 118 1.78 -23.57 -4.77
C ILE A 118 1.56 -25.06 -4.96
N ASP A 119 2.36 -25.91 -4.33
CA ASP A 119 2.23 -27.36 -4.40
C ASP A 119 0.86 -27.83 -3.91
N SER A 120 0.32 -27.21 -2.87
CA SER A 120 -1.00 -27.55 -2.33
C SER A 120 -2.16 -27.36 -3.32
N VAL A 121 -1.98 -26.52 -4.35
CA VAL A 121 -3.00 -26.18 -5.36
C VAL A 121 -2.53 -26.45 -6.79
N LYS A 122 -1.36 -27.03 -6.98
CA LYS A 122 -0.68 -27.17 -8.28
C LYS A 122 -1.56 -27.84 -9.34
N THR A 123 -2.23 -28.94 -9.02
CA THR A 123 -3.14 -29.65 -9.96
C THR A 123 -4.25 -28.75 -10.51
N ALA A 124 -4.68 -27.74 -9.74
CA ALA A 124 -5.66 -26.77 -10.22
C ALA A 124 -5.00 -25.69 -11.07
N LEU A 125 -3.80 -25.23 -10.69
CA LEU A 125 -3.03 -24.23 -11.43
C LEU A 125 -2.58 -24.72 -12.81
N ASP A 126 -2.23 -26.01 -12.93
CA ASP A 126 -1.80 -26.65 -14.19
C ASP A 126 -2.87 -26.60 -15.32
N LYS A 127 -4.11 -26.19 -15.00
CA LYS A 127 -5.16 -25.98 -15.99
C LYS A 127 -5.00 -24.68 -16.77
N THR A 128 -4.29 -23.71 -16.21
CA THR A 128 -4.13 -22.37 -16.80
C THR A 128 -2.67 -21.94 -16.90
N ILE A 129 -1.84 -22.30 -15.91
CA ILE A 129 -0.41 -21.95 -15.88
C ILE A 129 0.36 -22.89 -16.80
N GLU A 130 0.96 -22.33 -17.85
CA GLU A 130 1.79 -23.06 -18.79
C GLU A 130 3.27 -23.10 -18.37
N ASN A 131 3.74 -22.10 -17.64
CA ASN A 131 5.12 -21.98 -17.21
C ASN A 131 5.23 -21.56 -15.75
N TYR A 132 6.02 -22.31 -14.99
CA TYR A 132 6.42 -21.99 -13.62
C TYR A 132 7.89 -21.53 -13.61
N ILE A 133 8.14 -20.31 -13.13
CA ILE A 133 9.49 -19.74 -13.02
C ILE A 133 9.80 -19.54 -11.53
N PHE A 134 10.80 -20.25 -11.06
CA PHE A 134 11.21 -20.23 -9.65
C PHE A 134 12.35 -19.23 -9.42
N VAL A 135 12.17 -18.34 -8.46
CA VAL A 135 13.17 -17.36 -8.01
C VAL A 135 13.74 -17.83 -6.66
N GLY A 136 14.90 -18.41 -6.71
CA GLY A 136 15.55 -18.97 -5.51
C GLY A 136 16.82 -19.73 -5.84
N PRO A 137 17.47 -20.33 -4.83
CA PRO A 137 18.67 -21.10 -5.05
C PRO A 137 18.36 -22.45 -5.74
N HIS A 138 19.27 -22.88 -6.61
CA HIS A 138 19.11 -24.10 -7.44
C HIS A 138 18.77 -25.36 -6.62
N ASN A 139 19.35 -25.50 -5.43
CA ASN A 139 19.11 -26.67 -4.55
C ASN A 139 17.71 -26.71 -3.91
N LYS A 140 16.88 -25.69 -4.13
CA LYS A 140 15.48 -25.64 -3.69
C LYS A 140 14.49 -25.57 -4.86
N GLN A 141 14.97 -25.65 -6.08
CA GLN A 141 14.12 -25.60 -7.28
C GLN A 141 13.17 -26.81 -7.30
N PRO A 142 11.84 -26.60 -7.42
CA PRO A 142 10.91 -27.69 -7.68
C PRO A 142 11.13 -28.29 -9.08
N ASP A 143 10.91 -29.62 -9.21
CA ASP A 143 11.24 -30.36 -10.44
C ASP A 143 10.55 -29.82 -11.72
N ASP A 144 9.31 -29.39 -11.59
CA ASP A 144 8.51 -28.88 -12.73
C ASP A 144 8.67 -27.39 -12.98
N CYS A 145 9.65 -26.73 -12.37
CA CYS A 145 9.85 -25.29 -12.46
C CYS A 145 11.15 -24.97 -13.20
N GLN A 146 11.15 -23.86 -13.93
CA GLN A 146 12.36 -23.32 -14.55
C GLN A 146 13.02 -22.36 -13.57
N LEU A 147 14.35 -22.43 -13.44
CA LEU A 147 15.08 -21.49 -12.59
C LEU A 147 15.15 -20.10 -13.25
N TYR A 148 14.83 -19.06 -12.51
CA TYR A 148 14.85 -17.67 -12.99
C TYR A 148 16.21 -17.30 -13.62
N THR A 149 17.30 -17.60 -12.94
CA THR A 149 18.66 -17.31 -13.45
C THR A 149 18.93 -17.99 -14.78
N ASP A 150 18.48 -19.23 -14.96
CA ASP A 150 18.69 -19.98 -16.21
C ASP A 150 17.82 -19.41 -17.34
N CYS A 151 16.59 -18.99 -17.01
CA CYS A 151 15.71 -18.31 -17.96
C CYS A 151 16.34 -17.01 -18.48
N LEU A 152 17.06 -16.27 -17.64
CA LEU A 152 17.67 -15.02 -18.01
C LEU A 152 19.06 -15.18 -18.68
N ALA A 153 19.80 -16.26 -18.38
CA ALA A 153 21.16 -16.46 -18.84
C ALA A 153 21.30 -16.45 -20.40
N SER A 154 20.28 -16.96 -21.08
CA SER A 154 20.22 -17.03 -22.55
C SER A 154 19.35 -15.92 -23.19
N ALA A 155 18.72 -15.08 -22.40
CA ALA A 155 17.79 -14.07 -22.89
C ALA A 155 18.52 -12.82 -23.42
N ASN A 156 18.02 -12.23 -24.50
CA ASN A 156 18.55 -11.00 -25.06
C ASN A 156 18.41 -9.83 -24.07
N VAL A 157 19.41 -8.96 -24.06
CA VAL A 157 19.43 -7.73 -23.22
C VAL A 157 18.81 -6.52 -23.92
N GLU A 158 18.50 -6.62 -25.20
CA GLU A 158 17.89 -5.53 -25.94
C GLU A 158 16.38 -5.43 -25.64
N ASN A 159 15.86 -4.21 -25.70
CA ASN A 159 14.43 -3.96 -25.56
C ASN A 159 13.66 -4.69 -26.68
N PRO A 160 12.68 -5.54 -26.35
CA PRO A 160 11.90 -6.27 -27.36
C PRO A 160 11.01 -5.38 -28.24
N ALA A 161 10.93 -4.08 -27.93
CA ALA A 161 10.20 -3.06 -28.70
C ALA A 161 8.72 -3.41 -28.97
N ILE A 162 8.05 -4.05 -28.02
CA ILE A 162 6.62 -4.35 -28.13
C ILE A 162 5.84 -3.03 -28.12
N PRO A 163 4.95 -2.79 -29.11
CA PRO A 163 4.12 -1.58 -29.13
C PRO A 163 3.13 -1.55 -27.97
N ILE A 164 3.28 -0.59 -27.07
CA ILE A 164 2.45 -0.38 -25.87
C ILE A 164 2.04 1.07 -25.83
N ASP A 165 0.73 1.30 -25.59
CA ASP A 165 0.16 2.62 -25.40
C ASP A 165 -0.16 2.90 -23.91
N LEU A 166 -0.26 4.16 -23.54
CA LEU A 166 -0.63 4.56 -22.17
C LEU A 166 -2.00 4.04 -21.72
N LEU A 167 -2.92 3.83 -22.67
CA LEU A 167 -4.26 3.30 -22.37
C LEU A 167 -4.33 1.78 -22.40
N ASP A 168 -3.26 1.09 -22.77
CA ASP A 168 -3.18 -0.36 -22.65
C ASP A 168 -3.24 -0.78 -21.17
N ASN A 169 -3.79 -1.97 -20.94
CA ASN A 169 -3.84 -2.54 -19.62
C ASN A 169 -2.43 -2.94 -19.16
N ALA A 170 -2.09 -2.56 -17.94
CA ALA A 170 -0.77 -2.80 -17.35
C ALA A 170 -0.77 -3.94 -16.34
N GLY A 171 -1.82 -4.08 -15.55
CA GLY A 171 -1.83 -5.14 -14.54
C GLY A 171 -3.13 -5.27 -13.76
N LEU A 172 -3.23 -6.41 -13.07
CA LEU A 172 -4.32 -6.74 -12.15
C LEU A 172 -3.80 -6.75 -10.73
N TYR A 173 -4.42 -5.92 -9.89
CA TYR A 173 -4.07 -5.78 -8.48
C TYR A 173 -5.22 -6.27 -7.62
N PHE A 174 -4.97 -7.31 -6.83
CA PHE A 174 -6.01 -7.91 -6.00
C PHE A 174 -6.15 -7.19 -4.66
N THR A 175 -7.38 -6.79 -4.34
CA THR A 175 -7.75 -6.20 -3.04
C THR A 175 -8.49 -7.23 -2.19
N SER A 176 -8.37 -7.10 -0.87
CA SER A 176 -9.22 -7.84 0.06
C SER A 176 -10.66 -7.33 -0.06
N GLY A 177 -11.48 -8.00 -0.87
CA GLY A 177 -12.88 -7.63 -1.03
C GLY A 177 -13.65 -7.75 0.29
N THR A 178 -14.64 -6.88 0.50
CA THR A 178 -15.58 -6.94 1.63
C THR A 178 -16.38 -8.24 1.69
N THR A 179 -16.37 -9.03 0.61
CA THR A 179 -17.07 -10.32 0.48
C THR A 179 -16.17 -11.53 0.80
N GLY A 180 -14.95 -11.31 1.30
CA GLY A 180 -14.01 -12.35 1.70
C GLY A 180 -13.12 -12.91 0.56
N LYS A 181 -13.46 -12.69 -0.72
CA LYS A 181 -12.59 -13.06 -1.84
C LYS A 181 -11.98 -11.84 -2.52
N PRO A 182 -10.69 -11.90 -2.90
CA PRO A 182 -10.00 -10.78 -3.57
C PRO A 182 -10.69 -10.38 -4.89
N LYS A 183 -10.86 -9.06 -5.11
CA LYS A 183 -11.31 -8.49 -6.39
C LYS A 183 -10.10 -8.03 -7.20
N ALA A 184 -10.14 -8.20 -8.51
CA ALA A 184 -9.07 -7.81 -9.42
C ALA A 184 -9.32 -6.38 -9.96
N VAL A 185 -8.52 -5.43 -9.51
CA VAL A 185 -8.49 -4.04 -10.00
C VAL A 185 -7.64 -3.99 -11.26
N LEU A 186 -8.19 -3.55 -12.39
CA LEU A 186 -7.48 -3.41 -13.65
C LEU A 186 -6.93 -1.99 -13.79
N LEU A 187 -5.60 -1.89 -13.85
CA LEU A 187 -4.87 -0.65 -14.07
C LEU A 187 -4.27 -0.58 -15.47
N THR A 188 -4.20 0.62 -16.03
CA THR A 188 -3.56 0.94 -17.30
C THR A 188 -2.14 1.47 -17.08
N HIS A 189 -1.32 1.54 -18.14
CA HIS A 189 -0.01 2.18 -18.10
C HIS A 189 -0.09 3.68 -17.73
N ARG A 190 -1.18 4.36 -18.12
CA ARG A 190 -1.43 5.76 -17.74
C ARG A 190 -1.62 5.93 -16.22
N ASN A 191 -2.30 4.99 -15.58
CA ASN A 191 -2.44 5.02 -14.11
C ASN A 191 -1.06 4.92 -13.44
N LEU A 192 -0.19 4.03 -13.92
CA LEU A 192 1.17 3.85 -13.38
C LEU A 192 2.05 5.08 -13.61
N GLU A 193 1.98 5.67 -14.81
CA GLU A 193 2.70 6.91 -15.13
C GLU A 193 2.26 8.06 -14.21
N HIS A 194 0.93 8.23 -14.03
CA HIS A 194 0.39 9.29 -13.18
C HIS A 194 0.90 9.20 -11.74
N ALA A 195 1.02 7.99 -11.19
CA ALA A 195 1.57 7.77 -9.87
C ALA A 195 3.00 8.35 -9.70
N CYS A 196 3.84 8.30 -10.76
CA CYS A 196 5.16 8.90 -10.73
C CYS A 196 5.10 10.42 -10.52
N TYR A 197 4.19 11.09 -11.23
CA TYR A 197 4.05 12.55 -11.15
C TYR A 197 3.45 13.00 -9.83
N VAL A 198 2.43 12.31 -9.32
CA VAL A 198 1.77 12.65 -8.07
C VAL A 198 2.76 12.64 -6.90
N GLU A 199 3.48 11.54 -6.73
CA GLU A 199 4.44 11.40 -5.64
C GLU A 199 5.62 12.37 -5.77
N ASN A 200 6.17 12.49 -6.98
CA ASN A 200 7.27 13.42 -7.19
C ASN A 200 6.85 14.87 -6.87
N ARG A 201 5.66 15.27 -7.34
CA ARG A 201 5.13 16.61 -7.15
C ARG A 201 4.91 16.97 -5.68
N HIS A 202 4.32 16.04 -4.91
CA HIS A 202 3.94 16.30 -3.52
C HIS A 202 5.12 16.25 -2.55
N HIS A 203 6.14 15.46 -2.85
CA HIS A 203 7.30 15.27 -1.98
C HIS A 203 8.55 16.04 -2.44
N ASN A 204 8.43 16.85 -3.52
CA ASN A 204 9.55 17.61 -4.09
C ASN A 204 10.80 16.74 -4.29
N GLN A 205 10.60 15.52 -4.82
CA GLN A 205 11.68 14.54 -4.97
C GLN A 205 12.62 14.96 -6.10
N THR A 206 13.90 14.81 -5.85
CA THR A 206 14.99 15.13 -6.78
C THR A 206 15.87 13.90 -7.01
N HIS A 207 16.79 13.99 -7.96
CA HIS A 207 17.77 12.92 -8.22
C HIS A 207 18.67 12.60 -7.01
N GLU A 208 18.88 13.57 -6.14
CA GLU A 208 19.71 13.41 -4.92
C GLU A 208 19.01 12.60 -3.81
N ASP A 209 17.71 12.33 -3.96
CA ASP A 209 16.94 11.61 -2.95
C ASP A 209 17.24 10.09 -2.98
N ASN A 210 17.17 9.48 -1.80
CA ASN A 210 17.24 8.03 -1.62
C ASN A 210 16.00 7.56 -0.86
N PHE A 211 15.23 6.65 -1.45
CA PHE A 211 13.97 6.17 -0.90
C PHE A 211 14.11 4.80 -0.24
N LEU A 212 13.62 4.65 1.00
CA LEU A 212 13.62 3.37 1.70
C LEU A 212 12.31 2.61 1.47
N CYS A 213 12.39 1.50 0.71
CA CYS A 213 11.27 0.60 0.42
C CYS A 213 11.18 -0.49 1.50
N ILE A 214 10.34 -0.31 2.50
CA ILE A 214 10.09 -1.29 3.55
C ILE A 214 8.80 -2.08 3.28
N PRO A 215 7.65 -1.42 3.00
CA PRO A 215 6.40 -2.12 2.79
C PRO A 215 6.43 -3.06 1.58
N PRO A 216 5.53 -4.06 1.54
CA PRO A 216 5.53 -5.05 0.46
C PRO A 216 5.27 -4.42 -0.92
N LEU A 217 6.17 -4.67 -1.87
CA LEU A 217 6.14 -4.10 -3.22
C LEU A 217 4.93 -4.55 -4.06
N TYR A 218 4.24 -5.64 -3.69
CA TYR A 218 3.01 -6.04 -4.37
C TYR A 218 1.87 -5.02 -4.18
N HIS A 219 1.87 -4.28 -3.06
CA HIS A 219 0.93 -3.18 -2.86
C HIS A 219 1.18 -2.03 -3.83
N THR A 220 0.10 -1.47 -4.36
CA THR A 220 0.18 -0.25 -5.17
C THR A 220 0.84 0.87 -4.38
N GLY A 221 0.41 1.14 -3.14
CA GLY A 221 0.99 2.16 -2.29
C GLY A 221 2.51 2.04 -2.15
N ALA A 222 3.04 0.85 -1.81
CA ALA A 222 4.45 0.67 -1.52
C ALA A 222 5.38 1.07 -2.67
N LYS A 223 5.23 0.43 -3.84
CA LYS A 223 6.13 0.69 -4.98
C LYS A 223 5.86 2.03 -5.65
N MET A 224 4.60 2.49 -5.64
CA MET A 224 4.25 3.73 -6.31
C MET A 224 4.71 4.97 -5.53
N HIS A 225 4.90 4.88 -4.21
CA HIS A 225 5.62 5.91 -3.46
C HIS A 225 7.08 6.02 -3.93
N TRP A 226 7.76 4.89 -4.20
CA TRP A 226 9.08 4.92 -4.79
C TRP A 226 9.06 5.50 -6.23
N PHE A 227 7.95 5.40 -6.97
CA PHE A 227 7.87 5.94 -8.33
C PHE A 227 8.15 7.43 -8.44
N GLY A 228 7.90 8.19 -7.38
CA GLY A 228 8.29 9.61 -7.32
C GLY A 228 9.80 9.83 -7.37
N ASN A 229 10.58 8.94 -6.74
CA ASN A 229 12.03 8.90 -6.86
C ASN A 229 12.48 8.33 -8.21
N PHE A 230 11.80 7.28 -8.66
CA PHE A 230 12.12 6.61 -9.92
C PHE A 230 12.03 7.56 -11.13
N ILE A 231 11.03 8.44 -11.20
CA ILE A 231 10.86 9.36 -12.33
C ILE A 231 12.02 10.35 -12.49
N VAL A 232 12.72 10.67 -11.43
CA VAL A 232 13.91 11.56 -11.45
C VAL A 232 15.22 10.82 -11.45
N GLY A 233 15.20 9.50 -11.54
CA GLY A 233 16.42 8.67 -11.55
C GLY A 233 17.09 8.54 -10.19
N ALA A 234 16.35 8.79 -9.11
CA ALA A 234 16.83 8.66 -7.75
C ALA A 234 16.78 7.20 -7.25
N ARG A 235 17.65 6.87 -6.32
CA ARG A 235 17.89 5.50 -5.85
C ARG A 235 16.81 4.97 -4.94
N GLY A 236 16.53 3.66 -5.02
CA GLY A 236 15.70 2.93 -4.07
C GLY A 236 16.48 1.91 -3.26
N VAL A 237 16.16 1.79 -1.97
CA VAL A 237 16.73 0.79 -1.07
C VAL A 237 15.65 -0.13 -0.56
N ILE A 238 15.74 -1.41 -0.84
CA ILE A 238 14.82 -2.47 -0.38
C ILE A 238 15.36 -3.02 0.93
N LEU A 239 14.62 -2.82 2.01
CA LEU A 239 15.00 -3.33 3.33
C LEU A 239 14.24 -4.62 3.66
N LYS A 240 14.98 -5.65 4.04
CA LYS A 240 14.42 -6.89 4.61
C LYS A 240 14.42 -6.80 6.14
N GLY A 241 13.21 -6.93 6.71
CA GLY A 241 12.99 -6.80 8.15
C GLY A 241 12.60 -5.38 8.56
N ILE A 242 11.85 -5.32 9.65
CA ILE A 242 11.17 -4.11 10.12
C ILE A 242 11.58 -3.71 11.55
N LYS A 243 12.66 -4.30 12.09
CA LYS A 243 13.14 -3.89 13.41
C LYS A 243 13.62 -2.45 13.38
N PRO A 244 13.35 -1.66 14.43
CA PRO A 244 13.79 -0.27 14.53
C PRO A 244 15.29 -0.08 14.20
N GLU A 245 16.16 -0.95 14.72
CA GLU A 245 17.61 -0.91 14.45
C GLU A 245 17.94 -1.09 12.97
N TYR A 246 17.22 -1.98 12.28
CA TYR A 246 17.43 -2.25 10.86
C TYR A 246 17.05 -1.05 10.00
N ILE A 247 15.94 -0.38 10.38
CA ILE A 247 15.46 0.83 9.70
C ILE A 247 16.47 1.96 9.87
N LEU A 248 16.88 2.26 11.12
CA LEU A 248 17.83 3.34 11.41
C LEU A 248 19.20 3.06 10.81
N GLN A 249 19.68 1.80 10.86
CA GLN A 249 20.94 1.40 10.21
C GLN A 249 20.87 1.61 8.70
N ALA A 250 19.79 1.20 8.03
CA ALA A 250 19.64 1.41 6.60
C ALA A 250 19.60 2.91 6.25
N ILE A 251 18.91 3.73 7.04
CA ILE A 251 18.86 5.19 6.85
C ILE A 251 20.27 5.78 6.95
N SER A 252 21.02 5.43 7.99
CA SER A 252 22.36 5.93 8.23
C SER A 252 23.37 5.50 7.15
N GLU A 253 23.45 4.20 6.87
CA GLU A 253 24.46 3.64 5.99
C GLU A 253 24.19 3.91 4.49
N GLU A 254 22.94 3.89 4.07
CA GLU A 254 22.56 4.13 2.67
C GLU A 254 22.17 5.58 2.40
N LYS A 255 22.32 6.48 3.38
CA LYS A 255 22.02 7.91 3.25
C LYS A 255 20.60 8.17 2.74
N ILE A 256 19.63 7.50 3.38
CA ILE A 256 18.23 7.62 3.03
C ILE A 256 17.73 9.02 3.36
N THR A 257 16.98 9.61 2.44
CA THR A 257 16.38 10.95 2.59
C THR A 257 14.87 10.89 2.78
N ILE A 258 14.21 9.84 2.28
CA ILE A 258 12.76 9.64 2.34
C ILE A 258 12.45 8.23 2.84
N VAL A 259 11.62 8.15 3.86
CA VAL A 259 11.12 6.87 4.40
C VAL A 259 9.61 6.87 4.41
N TRP A 260 9.00 5.82 3.87
CA TRP A 260 7.59 5.54 4.09
C TRP A 260 7.42 4.52 5.21
N LEU A 261 6.85 4.96 6.33
CA LEU A 261 6.58 4.14 7.50
C LEU A 261 5.09 3.84 7.64
N LEU A 262 4.78 2.63 8.08
CA LEU A 262 3.49 2.35 8.68
C LEU A 262 3.47 2.87 10.11
N VAL A 263 2.29 3.25 10.61
CA VAL A 263 2.12 3.79 11.97
C VAL A 263 2.74 2.90 13.06
N PRO A 264 2.56 1.55 13.06
CA PRO A 264 3.20 0.70 14.05
C PRO A 264 4.73 0.80 14.06
N TRP A 265 5.36 0.86 12.89
CA TRP A 265 6.84 0.91 12.81
C TRP A 265 7.40 2.23 13.34
N ALA A 266 6.70 3.34 13.08
CA ALA A 266 7.06 4.62 13.67
C ALA A 266 6.91 4.61 15.19
N HIS A 267 5.86 3.95 15.69
CA HIS A 267 5.64 3.76 17.13
C HIS A 267 6.75 2.92 17.76
N ASP A 268 7.13 1.80 17.12
CA ASP A 268 8.19 0.92 17.59
C ASP A 268 9.54 1.64 17.67
N ILE A 269 9.85 2.51 16.70
CA ILE A 269 11.07 3.35 16.73
C ILE A 269 11.04 4.29 17.95
N LEU A 270 9.94 4.99 18.18
CA LEU A 270 9.82 5.89 19.32
C LEU A 270 9.96 5.16 20.66
N ILE A 271 9.30 4.01 20.81
CA ILE A 271 9.36 3.18 22.02
C ILE A 271 10.79 2.69 22.26
N ALA A 272 11.48 2.20 21.23
CA ALA A 272 12.86 1.71 21.37
C ALA A 272 13.82 2.82 21.80
N ILE A 273 13.61 4.06 21.34
CA ILE A 273 14.40 5.23 21.76
C ILE A 273 14.07 5.63 23.20
N GLU A 274 12.78 5.72 23.56
CA GLU A 274 12.32 6.08 24.90
C GLU A 274 12.81 5.08 25.97
N ASN A 275 12.78 3.79 25.64
CA ASN A 275 13.29 2.72 26.51
C ASN A 275 14.82 2.64 26.55
N LYS A 276 15.53 3.45 25.77
CA LYS A 276 17.00 3.40 25.62
C LYS A 276 17.53 2.06 25.07
N GLU A 277 16.72 1.36 24.32
CA GLU A 277 17.12 0.17 23.56
C GLU A 277 17.96 0.59 22.33
N ILE A 278 17.71 1.80 21.83
CA ILE A 278 18.44 2.42 20.71
C ILE A 278 18.96 3.79 21.15
N ASP A 279 20.26 4.01 20.90
CA ASP A 279 20.88 5.33 20.97
C ASP A 279 20.97 5.92 19.57
N ILE A 280 20.15 6.91 19.25
CA ILE A 280 20.12 7.57 17.94
C ILE A 280 21.40 8.31 17.60
N ALA A 281 22.23 8.71 18.62
CA ALA A 281 23.50 9.35 18.38
C ALA A 281 24.54 8.44 17.66
N GLY A 282 24.28 7.14 17.63
CA GLY A 282 25.07 6.17 16.89
C GLY A 282 24.75 6.11 15.38
N TYR A 283 23.77 6.87 14.88
CA TYR A 283 23.33 6.86 13.48
C TYR A 283 23.45 8.24 12.85
N GLU A 284 23.84 8.29 11.57
CA GLU A 284 23.80 9.51 10.78
C GLU A 284 22.40 9.67 10.16
N LEU A 285 21.58 10.56 10.70
CA LEU A 285 20.17 10.73 10.33
C LEU A 285 19.85 12.13 9.77
N ASP A 286 20.80 13.06 9.74
CA ASP A 286 20.56 14.46 9.34
C ASP A 286 20.06 14.61 7.90
N GLN A 287 20.42 13.67 7.01
CA GLN A 287 19.97 13.66 5.63
C GLN A 287 18.53 13.16 5.46
N TRP A 288 17.95 12.50 6.47
CA TRP A 288 16.57 12.04 6.44
C TRP A 288 15.63 13.23 6.55
N ARG A 289 15.18 13.73 5.40
CA ARG A 289 14.36 14.93 5.33
C ARG A 289 12.86 14.67 5.49
N LEU A 290 12.35 13.56 4.93
CA LEU A 290 10.92 13.28 4.88
C LEU A 290 10.56 11.94 5.51
N MET A 291 9.68 11.99 6.52
CA MET A 291 8.97 10.85 7.06
C MET A 291 7.54 10.89 6.51
N HIS A 292 7.24 9.99 5.58
CA HIS A 292 5.92 9.82 5.03
C HIS A 292 5.19 8.69 5.75
N MET A 293 3.93 8.88 6.09
CA MET A 293 3.07 7.86 6.71
C MET A 293 1.78 7.67 5.93
N GLY A 294 1.26 6.44 5.95
CA GLY A 294 -0.01 6.15 5.31
C GLY A 294 -0.57 4.78 5.66
N ALA A 295 -1.52 4.34 4.86
CA ALA A 295 -2.24 3.07 4.93
C ALA A 295 -3.18 2.89 6.13
N GLN A 296 -3.19 3.80 7.09
CA GLN A 296 -4.14 3.82 8.22
C GLN A 296 -4.24 5.22 8.84
N PRO A 297 -5.26 5.50 9.69
CA PRO A 297 -5.35 6.77 10.41
C PRO A 297 -4.10 7.04 11.26
N ILE A 298 -3.64 8.29 11.24
CA ILE A 298 -2.42 8.69 11.94
C ILE A 298 -2.77 9.53 13.16
N PRO A 299 -2.47 9.03 14.38
CA PRO A 299 -2.73 9.78 15.60
C PRO A 299 -1.89 11.06 15.68
N PRO A 300 -2.47 12.23 15.95
CA PRO A 300 -1.72 13.48 16.14
C PRO A 300 -0.62 13.36 17.22
N SER A 301 -0.87 12.59 18.28
CA SER A 301 0.10 12.33 19.33
C SER A 301 1.39 11.67 18.85
N LEU A 302 1.28 10.76 17.86
CA LEU A 302 2.44 10.10 17.26
C LEU A 302 3.36 11.12 16.58
N ILE A 303 2.79 12.01 15.76
CA ILE A 303 3.56 13.03 15.05
C ILE A 303 4.15 14.06 16.03
N ASN A 304 3.40 14.44 17.05
CA ASN A 304 3.90 15.33 18.08
C ASN A 304 5.10 14.73 18.85
N ASN A 305 5.06 13.43 19.15
CA ASN A 305 6.19 12.74 19.79
C ASN A 305 7.35 12.56 18.82
N TRP A 306 7.07 12.23 17.55
CA TRP A 306 8.09 12.15 16.50
C TRP A 306 8.87 13.47 16.37
N LYS A 307 8.17 14.60 16.29
CA LYS A 307 8.76 15.93 16.18
C LYS A 307 9.64 16.35 17.37
N LYS A 308 9.43 15.77 18.56
CA LYS A 308 10.32 16.01 19.71
C LYS A 308 11.69 15.39 19.53
N ILE A 309 11.76 14.23 18.85
CA ILE A 309 12.99 13.48 18.62
C ILE A 309 13.63 13.91 17.30
N PHE A 310 12.82 14.10 16.27
CA PHE A 310 13.22 14.46 14.93
C PHE A 310 12.60 15.80 14.48
N PRO A 311 13.01 16.94 15.05
CA PRO A 311 12.36 18.24 14.82
C PRO A 311 12.51 18.74 13.36
N HIS A 312 13.54 18.29 12.64
CA HIS A 312 13.85 18.72 11.27
C HIS A 312 13.18 17.86 10.21
N HIS A 313 12.60 16.71 10.55
CA HIS A 313 11.91 15.89 9.57
C HIS A 313 10.66 16.60 9.07
N GLU A 314 10.53 16.68 7.76
CA GLU A 314 9.26 16.95 7.12
C GLU A 314 8.32 15.77 7.36
N TYR A 315 7.03 16.04 7.35
CA TYR A 315 6.00 15.02 7.51
C TYR A 315 4.94 15.21 6.45
N ASP A 316 4.57 14.13 5.80
CA ASP A 316 3.39 14.08 4.96
C ASP A 316 2.61 12.78 5.19
N THR A 317 1.35 12.83 4.84
CA THR A 317 0.48 11.66 4.72
C THR A 317 -0.33 11.78 3.46
N ASN A 318 -0.75 10.63 2.94
CA ASN A 318 -1.69 10.62 1.83
C ASN A 318 -2.80 9.60 2.06
N TYR A 319 -3.85 9.76 1.28
CA TYR A 319 -4.94 8.81 1.16
C TYR A 319 -5.04 8.33 -0.28
N GLY A 320 -5.22 7.04 -0.45
CA GLY A 320 -5.46 6.40 -1.73
C GLY A 320 -5.84 4.94 -1.57
N LEU A 321 -6.35 4.36 -2.63
CA LEU A 321 -6.82 2.98 -2.71
C LEU A 321 -6.11 2.28 -3.87
N THR A 322 -6.19 0.96 -3.93
CA THR A 322 -5.76 0.22 -5.13
C THR A 322 -6.53 0.68 -6.35
N GLU A 323 -7.82 0.96 -6.18
CA GLU A 323 -8.75 1.47 -7.19
C GLU A 323 -8.41 2.89 -7.69
N SER A 324 -7.63 3.65 -6.92
CA SER A 324 -7.05 4.95 -7.33
C SER A 324 -5.56 4.83 -7.69
N THR A 325 -5.05 3.63 -7.91
CA THR A 325 -3.65 3.30 -8.26
C THR A 325 -2.66 3.49 -7.09
N GLY A 326 -3.13 3.63 -5.86
CA GLY A 326 -2.25 3.98 -4.74
C GLY A 326 -1.82 5.42 -4.89
N PRO A 327 -0.57 5.84 -4.73
CA PRO A 327 -0.25 6.86 -3.78
C PRO A 327 -1.09 8.13 -3.99
N GLY A 328 -1.85 8.49 -2.97
CA GLY A 328 -2.40 9.79 -2.73
C GLY A 328 -3.21 10.49 -3.81
N CYS A 329 -4.48 10.12 -3.94
CA CYS A 329 -5.45 11.06 -4.54
C CYS A 329 -5.73 12.26 -3.61
N VAL A 330 -5.29 12.19 -2.34
CA VAL A 330 -5.37 13.26 -1.34
C VAL A 330 -4.05 13.31 -0.58
N HIS A 331 -3.49 14.48 -0.41
CA HIS A 331 -2.23 14.74 0.30
C HIS A 331 -2.37 15.83 1.35
N LEU A 332 -1.75 15.65 2.51
CA LEU A 332 -1.70 16.67 3.56
C LEU A 332 -0.86 17.87 3.14
N GLY A 333 0.30 17.59 2.53
CA GLY A 333 1.30 18.59 2.18
C GLY A 333 2.27 18.87 3.33
N LEU A 334 3.54 19.09 2.99
CA LEU A 334 4.66 19.20 3.94
C LEU A 334 4.49 20.34 4.95
N GLU A 335 3.83 21.43 4.52
CA GLU A 335 3.59 22.64 5.32
C GLU A 335 2.39 22.54 6.27
N ASN A 336 1.54 21.51 6.15
CA ASN A 336 0.25 21.42 6.83
C ASN A 336 0.27 20.57 8.09
N THR A 337 1.38 20.53 8.80
CA THR A 337 1.54 19.72 10.02
C THR A 337 0.59 20.10 11.16
N ALA A 338 -0.04 21.28 11.11
CA ALA A 338 -1.10 21.67 12.03
C ALA A 338 -2.43 20.91 11.79
N LYS A 339 -2.59 20.25 10.64
CA LYS A 339 -3.77 19.48 10.23
C LYS A 339 -3.55 17.96 10.36
N VAL A 340 -2.62 17.52 11.20
CA VAL A 340 -2.40 16.08 11.45
C VAL A 340 -3.70 15.42 11.89
N GLY A 341 -4.03 14.28 11.27
CA GLY A 341 -5.30 13.59 11.40
C GLY A 341 -6.24 13.78 10.21
N ALA A 342 -6.10 14.89 9.47
CA ALA A 342 -6.69 15.00 8.13
C ALA A 342 -5.89 14.16 7.13
N ILE A 343 -6.57 13.65 6.10
CA ILE A 343 -5.90 13.00 4.95
C ILE A 343 -5.36 14.03 3.94
N GLY A 344 -5.77 15.29 4.05
CA GLY A 344 -5.25 16.40 3.26
C GLY A 344 -6.25 17.03 2.30
N VAL A 345 -5.75 17.52 1.18
CA VAL A 345 -6.50 18.14 0.08
C VAL A 345 -6.34 17.32 -1.20
N PRO A 346 -7.20 17.51 -2.23
CA PRO A 346 -7.05 16.79 -3.49
C PRO A 346 -5.62 16.91 -4.03
N GLY A 347 -5.04 15.76 -4.40
CA GLY A 347 -3.69 15.68 -4.95
C GLY A 347 -3.59 16.29 -6.36
N PHE A 348 -2.37 16.27 -6.91
CA PHE A 348 -2.12 16.78 -8.26
C PHE A 348 -2.95 16.03 -9.31
N ASP A 349 -3.73 16.76 -10.12
CA ASP A 349 -4.69 16.25 -11.11
C ASP A 349 -5.85 15.42 -10.53
N TRP A 350 -6.18 15.59 -9.25
CA TRP A 350 -7.29 14.95 -8.59
C TRP A 350 -8.39 15.93 -8.21
N GLU A 351 -9.63 15.44 -8.24
CA GLU A 351 -10.81 16.08 -7.70
C GLU A 351 -11.41 15.22 -6.59
N CYS A 352 -11.91 15.84 -5.53
CA CYS A 352 -12.61 15.17 -4.42
C CYS A 352 -13.97 15.83 -4.18
N ARG A 353 -14.97 15.01 -3.80
CA ARG A 353 -16.30 15.47 -3.38
C ARG A 353 -16.77 14.64 -2.18
N ILE A 354 -17.57 15.29 -1.34
CA ILE A 354 -18.35 14.61 -0.33
C ILE A 354 -19.81 14.63 -0.79
N VAL A 355 -20.47 13.47 -0.78
CA VAL A 355 -21.84 13.31 -1.27
C VAL A 355 -22.70 12.55 -0.26
N ASP A 356 -24.02 12.76 -0.35
CA ASP A 356 -25.00 11.96 0.36
C ASP A 356 -25.28 10.59 -0.34
N PHE A 357 -26.21 9.81 0.19
CA PHE A 357 -26.57 8.50 -0.38
C PHE A 357 -27.26 8.59 -1.76
N GLU A 358 -27.74 9.78 -2.15
CA GLU A 358 -28.34 10.07 -3.46
C GLU A 358 -27.32 10.67 -4.42
N LEU A 359 -26.03 10.67 -4.02
CA LEU A 359 -24.87 11.22 -4.76
C LEU A 359 -24.96 12.73 -4.97
N GLN A 360 -25.72 13.47 -4.13
CA GLN A 360 -25.75 14.93 -4.17
C GLN A 360 -24.59 15.50 -3.35
N PRO A 361 -23.90 16.52 -3.87
CA PRO A 361 -22.82 17.17 -3.13
C PRO A 361 -23.29 17.76 -1.81
N LEU A 362 -22.57 17.49 -0.74
CA LEU A 362 -22.81 18.04 0.60
C LEU A 362 -21.99 19.32 0.83
N PRO A 363 -22.50 20.27 1.62
CA PRO A 363 -21.75 21.44 2.03
C PRO A 363 -20.56 21.07 2.94
N ARG A 364 -19.59 22.02 3.07
CA ARG A 364 -18.45 21.85 3.99
C ARG A 364 -18.95 21.62 5.42
N GLY A 365 -18.24 20.78 6.14
CA GLY A 365 -18.54 20.38 7.52
C GLY A 365 -19.50 19.20 7.64
N GLU A 366 -20.29 18.89 6.63
CA GLU A 366 -21.15 17.71 6.63
C GLU A 366 -20.38 16.46 6.21
N SER A 367 -20.79 15.32 6.80
CA SER A 367 -20.16 14.02 6.55
C SER A 367 -20.97 13.23 5.51
N GLY A 368 -20.26 12.65 4.55
CA GLY A 368 -20.84 11.81 3.49
C GLY A 368 -19.75 10.98 2.82
N GLU A 369 -20.11 10.24 1.77
CA GLU A 369 -19.16 9.41 1.04
C GLU A 369 -18.15 10.27 0.28
N LEU A 370 -16.86 9.93 0.43
CA LEU A 370 -15.78 10.53 -0.35
C LEU A 370 -15.75 9.95 -1.77
N LEU A 371 -15.90 10.80 -2.75
CA LEU A 371 -15.69 10.49 -4.15
C LEU A 371 -14.39 11.11 -4.63
N VAL A 372 -13.62 10.38 -5.44
CA VAL A 372 -12.39 10.87 -6.05
C VAL A 372 -12.42 10.66 -7.56
N LYS A 373 -11.83 11.60 -8.30
CA LYS A 373 -11.72 11.56 -9.75
C LYS A 373 -10.34 12.05 -10.18
N GLY A 374 -9.68 11.29 -11.05
CA GLY A 374 -8.37 11.66 -11.57
C GLY A 374 -7.77 10.57 -12.46
N PRO A 375 -6.60 10.83 -13.07
CA PRO A 375 -5.96 9.90 -14.00
C PRO A 375 -5.52 8.56 -13.36
N GLY A 376 -5.44 8.50 -12.03
CA GLY A 376 -5.12 7.27 -11.32
C GLY A 376 -6.32 6.35 -11.07
N VAL A 377 -7.56 6.78 -11.35
CA VAL A 377 -8.75 5.92 -11.17
C VAL A 377 -8.64 4.69 -12.07
N MET A 378 -8.88 3.52 -11.50
CA MET A 378 -8.84 2.23 -12.18
C MET A 378 -9.73 2.21 -13.43
N LYS A 379 -9.40 1.32 -14.36
CA LYS A 379 -10.25 1.10 -15.53
C LYS A 379 -11.56 0.39 -15.14
N GLU A 380 -11.46 -0.68 -14.34
CA GLU A 380 -12.60 -1.51 -13.92
C GLU A 380 -12.18 -2.53 -12.86
N TYR A 381 -13.14 -3.18 -12.22
CA TYR A 381 -12.92 -4.50 -11.62
C TYR A 381 -13.01 -5.55 -12.74
N TYR A 382 -11.89 -6.20 -13.04
CA TYR A 382 -11.77 -7.16 -14.13
C TYR A 382 -12.75 -8.33 -13.99
N LYS A 383 -13.52 -8.59 -15.03
CA LYS A 383 -14.59 -9.60 -15.07
C LYS A 383 -15.69 -9.43 -14.00
N ASN A 384 -15.85 -8.21 -13.48
CA ASN A 384 -16.89 -7.91 -12.53
C ASN A 384 -17.60 -6.59 -12.88
N PRO A 385 -18.42 -6.59 -13.94
CA PRO A 385 -19.11 -5.38 -14.40
C PRO A 385 -20.11 -4.82 -13.40
N GLU A 386 -20.71 -5.67 -12.55
CA GLU A 386 -21.63 -5.25 -11.50
C GLU A 386 -20.90 -4.42 -10.44
N ALA A 387 -19.80 -4.94 -9.90
CA ALA A 387 -18.97 -4.18 -8.95
C ALA A 387 -18.40 -2.91 -9.58
N THR A 388 -18.01 -2.96 -10.86
CA THR A 388 -17.52 -1.78 -11.59
C THR A 388 -18.60 -0.70 -11.66
N ALA A 389 -19.82 -1.05 -12.09
CA ALA A 389 -20.93 -0.11 -12.19
C ALA A 389 -21.41 0.42 -10.83
N ALA A 390 -21.24 -0.36 -9.75
CA ALA A 390 -21.53 0.09 -8.39
C ALA A 390 -20.49 1.10 -7.87
N THR A 391 -19.24 1.00 -8.31
CA THR A 391 -18.10 1.76 -7.76
C THR A 391 -17.67 2.93 -8.66
N LEU A 392 -17.83 2.82 -9.99
CA LEU A 392 -17.46 3.88 -10.94
C LEU A 392 -18.71 4.52 -11.54
N LYS A 393 -18.88 5.85 -11.34
CA LYS A 393 -20.00 6.62 -11.88
C LYS A 393 -19.51 7.94 -12.48
N ASP A 394 -19.71 8.12 -13.77
CA ASP A 394 -19.35 9.34 -14.51
C ASP A 394 -17.88 9.79 -14.32
N GLY A 395 -16.98 8.78 -14.21
CA GLY A 395 -15.56 9.00 -13.99
C GLY A 395 -15.19 9.25 -12.53
N TRP A 396 -16.14 9.22 -11.60
CA TRP A 396 -15.92 9.26 -10.17
C TRP A 396 -15.80 7.85 -9.60
N LEU A 397 -14.81 7.67 -8.72
CA LEU A 397 -14.65 6.48 -7.89
C LEU A 397 -15.36 6.74 -6.55
N LEU A 398 -16.38 5.95 -6.26
CA LEU A 398 -17.01 5.85 -4.94
C LEU A 398 -16.07 5.04 -4.06
N THR A 399 -15.50 5.69 -3.04
CA THR A 399 -14.44 5.07 -2.25
C THR A 399 -14.95 4.10 -1.18
N GLY A 400 -16.21 4.26 -0.78
CA GLY A 400 -16.80 3.59 0.37
C GLY A 400 -16.29 4.13 1.71
N ASP A 401 -15.52 5.21 1.71
CA ASP A 401 -15.06 5.87 2.93
C ASP A 401 -15.90 7.13 3.17
N ILE A 402 -16.30 7.33 4.42
CA ILE A 402 -17.03 8.52 4.85
C ILE A 402 -16.04 9.58 5.31
N ALA A 403 -16.23 10.78 4.80
CA ALA A 403 -15.36 11.91 5.08
C ALA A 403 -16.14 13.22 5.19
N ARG A 404 -15.49 14.25 5.70
CA ARG A 404 -15.97 15.63 5.68
C ARG A 404 -14.85 16.57 5.24
N ILE A 405 -15.22 17.71 4.66
CA ILE A 405 -14.27 18.77 4.31
C ILE A 405 -14.43 19.89 5.33
N ASP A 406 -13.33 20.31 5.96
CA ASP A 406 -13.34 21.44 6.89
C ASP A 406 -13.39 22.81 6.17
N GLU A 407 -13.46 23.89 6.93
CA GLU A 407 -13.53 25.26 6.39
C GLU A 407 -12.29 25.63 5.56
N ASP A 408 -11.13 25.10 5.89
CA ASP A 408 -9.87 25.31 5.18
C ASP A 408 -9.73 24.41 3.94
N GLY A 409 -10.65 23.47 3.73
CA GLY A 409 -10.66 22.56 2.57
C GLY A 409 -9.97 21.23 2.81
N PHE A 410 -9.53 20.93 4.04
CA PHE A 410 -8.94 19.66 4.38
C PHE A 410 -9.99 18.57 4.56
N ILE A 411 -9.69 17.38 4.06
CA ILE A 411 -10.54 16.20 4.11
C ILE A 411 -10.17 15.38 5.34
N TRP A 412 -11.19 15.04 6.12
CA TRP A 412 -11.06 14.22 7.34
C TRP A 412 -11.86 12.95 7.14
N LEU A 413 -11.21 11.79 7.26
CA LEU A 413 -11.94 10.52 7.29
C LEU A 413 -12.71 10.43 8.61
N VAL A 414 -13.95 9.99 8.50
CA VAL A 414 -14.85 9.79 9.63
C VAL A 414 -14.99 8.31 9.90
N ASP A 415 -15.29 7.52 8.85
CA ASP A 415 -15.48 6.07 8.96
C ASP A 415 -15.52 5.40 7.58
N ARG A 416 -15.84 4.11 7.55
CA ARG A 416 -16.23 3.39 6.34
C ARG A 416 -17.75 3.27 6.24
N ALA A 417 -18.28 3.46 5.05
CA ALA A 417 -19.73 3.38 4.81
C ALA A 417 -20.35 2.03 5.25
N LYS A 418 -19.60 0.93 5.12
CA LYS A 418 -20.02 -0.41 5.54
C LYS A 418 -20.01 -0.65 7.05
N ASP A 419 -19.26 0.17 7.81
CA ASP A 419 -19.07 0.02 9.25
C ASP A 419 -19.97 0.98 10.04
N ILE A 420 -20.77 1.81 9.35
CA ILE A 420 -21.76 2.71 9.97
C ILE A 420 -22.77 1.86 10.75
N ILE A 421 -22.97 2.20 12.01
CA ILE A 421 -23.99 1.59 12.87
C ILE A 421 -25.29 2.38 12.72
N ILE A 422 -26.38 1.73 12.32
CA ILE A 422 -27.69 2.37 12.17
C ILE A 422 -28.54 2.08 13.41
N THR A 423 -28.68 3.06 14.28
CA THR A 423 -29.45 2.91 15.52
C THR A 423 -30.60 3.90 15.62
N GLY A 424 -31.84 3.40 15.61
CA GLY A 424 -33.03 4.23 15.75
C GLY A 424 -33.19 5.32 14.68
N GLY A 425 -32.64 5.10 13.48
CA GLY A 425 -32.63 6.05 12.36
C GLY A 425 -31.45 7.03 12.33
N GLU A 426 -30.54 6.93 13.30
CA GLU A 426 -29.32 7.73 13.34
C GLU A 426 -28.12 6.94 12.83
N ASN A 427 -27.26 7.57 12.04
CA ASN A 427 -26.00 7.01 11.59
C ASN A 427 -24.92 7.30 12.62
N ILE A 428 -24.31 6.25 13.16
CA ILE A 428 -23.22 6.33 14.12
C ILE A 428 -21.93 5.83 13.45
N PHE A 429 -20.89 6.62 13.58
CA PHE A 429 -19.57 6.29 13.06
C PHE A 429 -18.72 5.66 14.19
N PRO A 430 -18.39 4.35 14.12
CA PRO A 430 -17.59 3.64 15.11
C PRO A 430 -16.32 4.36 15.51
N VAL A 431 -15.55 4.87 14.53
CA VAL A 431 -14.25 5.53 14.74
C VAL A 431 -14.36 6.76 15.66
N GLU A 432 -15.49 7.48 15.65
CA GLU A 432 -15.70 8.62 16.55
C GLU A 432 -15.74 8.17 18.01
N ILE A 433 -16.43 7.05 18.27
CA ILE A 433 -16.55 6.47 19.61
C ILE A 433 -15.23 5.82 20.04
N GLU A 434 -14.58 5.12 19.13
CA GLU A 434 -13.26 4.52 19.34
C GLU A 434 -12.24 5.59 19.73
N SER A 435 -12.17 6.69 18.98
CA SER A 435 -11.28 7.81 19.26
C SER A 435 -11.53 8.44 20.64
N HIS A 436 -12.82 8.54 21.03
CA HIS A 436 -13.17 9.04 22.35
C HIS A 436 -12.69 8.09 23.45
N ILE A 437 -12.99 6.79 23.33
CA ILE A 437 -12.62 5.76 24.33
C ILE A 437 -11.10 5.58 24.40
N MET A 438 -10.37 5.68 23.28
CA MET A 438 -8.90 5.65 23.25
C MET A 438 -8.25 6.79 24.06
N GLY A 439 -8.96 7.89 24.29
CA GLY A 439 -8.53 8.97 25.19
C GLY A 439 -8.50 8.58 26.68
N HIS A 440 -9.09 7.45 27.06
CA HIS A 440 -9.08 6.98 28.44
C HIS A 440 -7.69 6.41 28.84
N PRO A 441 -7.10 6.83 29.99
CA PRO A 441 -5.70 6.51 30.33
C PRO A 441 -5.40 5.01 30.49
N LYS A 442 -6.42 4.20 30.82
CA LYS A 442 -6.30 2.75 31.03
C LYS A 442 -6.58 1.92 29.77
N VAL A 443 -7.01 2.52 28.65
CA VAL A 443 -7.32 1.80 27.41
C VAL A 443 -6.07 1.63 26.57
N GLN A 444 -5.85 0.42 26.08
CA GLN A 444 -4.79 0.08 25.15
C GLN A 444 -5.31 0.06 23.73
N ASP A 445 -6.47 -0.55 23.49
CA ASP A 445 -7.11 -0.67 22.18
C ASP A 445 -8.64 -0.75 22.36
N VAL A 446 -9.38 -0.37 21.30
CA VAL A 446 -10.83 -0.43 21.29
C VAL A 446 -11.34 -0.67 19.86
N GLY A 447 -12.39 -1.47 19.75
CA GLY A 447 -13.18 -1.64 18.52
C GLY A 447 -14.66 -1.44 18.84
N VAL A 448 -15.36 -0.69 17.99
CA VAL A 448 -16.79 -0.42 18.14
C VAL A 448 -17.54 -1.05 16.97
N ILE A 449 -18.63 -1.76 17.27
CA ILE A 449 -19.44 -2.48 16.28
C ILE A 449 -20.91 -2.28 16.55
N GLY A 450 -21.74 -2.44 15.51
CA GLY A 450 -23.18 -2.59 15.63
C GLY A 450 -23.55 -4.02 16.02
N LEU A 451 -24.40 -4.18 17.02
CA LEU A 451 -25.05 -5.45 17.30
C LEU A 451 -26.52 -5.36 16.96
N PRO A 452 -27.10 -6.38 16.31
CA PRO A 452 -28.52 -6.39 15.98
C PRO A 452 -29.42 -6.15 17.19
N ASP A 453 -30.44 -5.30 17.05
CA ASP A 453 -31.46 -5.00 18.05
C ASP A 453 -32.83 -4.93 17.40
N GLU A 454 -33.82 -5.63 17.99
CA GLU A 454 -35.17 -5.75 17.42
C GLU A 454 -35.90 -4.40 17.32
N ARG A 455 -35.57 -3.43 18.17
CA ARG A 455 -36.24 -2.13 18.22
C ARG A 455 -35.50 -1.04 17.48
N LEU A 456 -34.18 -1.05 17.53
CA LEU A 456 -33.32 0.04 17.05
C LEU A 456 -32.57 -0.29 15.77
N VAL A 457 -32.79 -1.50 15.23
CA VAL A 457 -31.99 -2.12 14.14
C VAL A 457 -30.63 -2.58 14.66
N GLU A 458 -29.84 -1.66 15.23
CA GLU A 458 -28.55 -1.96 15.85
C GLU A 458 -28.36 -1.17 17.15
N ILE A 459 -27.54 -1.70 18.04
CA ILE A 459 -27.00 -0.98 19.21
C ILE A 459 -25.50 -0.92 19.16
N VAL A 460 -24.93 0.14 19.69
CA VAL A 460 -23.48 0.32 19.79
C VAL A 460 -22.90 -0.63 20.85
N ALA A 461 -21.90 -1.42 20.47
CA ALA A 461 -21.10 -2.23 21.36
C ALA A 461 -19.62 -1.86 21.24
N ALA A 462 -18.92 -1.81 22.35
CA ALA A 462 -17.47 -1.56 22.40
C ALA A 462 -16.72 -2.78 22.94
N ILE A 463 -15.69 -3.24 22.22
CA ILE A 463 -14.74 -4.25 22.66
C ILE A 463 -13.49 -3.49 23.08
N ILE A 464 -13.06 -3.61 24.35
CA ILE A 464 -12.03 -2.77 24.93
C ILE A 464 -10.93 -3.64 25.51
N GLN A 465 -9.70 -3.38 25.09
CA GLN A 465 -8.49 -3.95 25.66
C GLN A 465 -7.86 -2.95 26.63
N ALA A 466 -7.75 -3.35 27.90
CA ALA A 466 -7.07 -2.55 28.91
C ALA A 466 -5.52 -2.65 28.76
N LYS A 467 -4.81 -1.61 29.16
CA LYS A 467 -3.34 -1.64 29.26
C LYS A 467 -2.86 -2.72 30.23
N PRO A 468 -1.68 -3.30 30.03
CA PRO A 468 -1.12 -4.30 30.95
C PRO A 468 -1.14 -3.80 32.39
N ASN A 469 -1.54 -4.67 33.32
CA ASN A 469 -1.64 -4.41 34.75
C ASN A 469 -2.65 -3.31 35.15
N GLN A 470 -3.54 -2.89 34.27
CA GLN A 470 -4.64 -1.99 34.59
C GLN A 470 -5.96 -2.76 34.68
N VAL A 471 -6.76 -2.40 35.67
CA VAL A 471 -8.15 -2.88 35.78
C VAL A 471 -9.06 -1.76 35.32
N LEU A 472 -9.89 -2.05 34.32
CA LEU A 472 -10.88 -1.13 33.77
C LEU A 472 -12.27 -1.72 33.96
N THR A 473 -13.22 -0.93 34.48
CA THR A 473 -14.59 -1.38 34.73
C THR A 473 -15.57 -0.79 33.73
N GLU A 474 -16.74 -1.42 33.61
CA GLU A 474 -17.82 -0.93 32.75
C GLU A 474 -18.34 0.44 33.20
N GLU A 475 -18.38 0.68 34.51
CA GLU A 475 -18.78 1.96 35.11
C GLU A 475 -17.78 3.08 34.74
N GLU A 476 -16.47 2.80 34.74
CA GLU A 476 -15.44 3.76 34.35
C GLU A 476 -15.61 4.15 32.87
N VAL A 477 -15.78 3.17 31.97
CA VAL A 477 -15.99 3.43 30.54
C VAL A 477 -17.30 4.16 30.29
N THR A 478 -18.38 3.71 30.91
CA THR A 478 -19.69 4.38 30.81
C THR A 478 -19.64 5.81 31.33
N GLY A 479 -18.90 6.01 32.43
CA GLY A 479 -18.66 7.34 33.01
C GLY A 479 -17.90 8.24 32.06
N PHE A 480 -16.86 7.71 31.41
CA PHE A 480 -16.05 8.43 30.44
C PHE A 480 -16.81 8.79 29.17
N CYS A 481 -17.73 7.93 28.72
CA CYS A 481 -18.57 8.17 27.56
C CYS A 481 -19.77 9.13 27.83
N LYS A 482 -19.91 9.71 29.02
CA LYS A 482 -21.03 10.63 29.32
C LYS A 482 -21.03 11.91 28.48
N ASP A 483 -19.86 12.30 27.98
CA ASP A 483 -19.72 13.48 27.13
C ASP A 483 -20.18 13.22 25.67
N LEU A 484 -20.30 11.96 25.29
CA LEU A 484 -20.89 11.61 23.99
C LEU A 484 -22.43 11.78 24.01
N PRO A 485 -23.04 12.15 22.88
CA PRO A 485 -24.50 12.10 22.69
C PRO A 485 -25.06 10.73 23.11
N ARG A 486 -26.25 10.73 23.71
CA ARG A 486 -26.82 9.51 24.31
C ARG A 486 -26.93 8.33 23.33
N TYR A 487 -27.25 8.60 22.07
CA TYR A 487 -27.39 7.57 21.02
C TYR A 487 -26.05 6.96 20.58
N LYS A 488 -24.92 7.67 20.77
CA LYS A 488 -23.57 7.20 20.45
C LYS A 488 -22.92 6.40 21.59
N ARG A 489 -23.48 6.42 22.81
CA ARG A 489 -22.88 5.73 23.96
C ARG A 489 -22.98 4.22 23.80
N PRO A 490 -21.90 3.46 24.00
CA PRO A 490 -21.96 2.00 23.99
C PRO A 490 -23.01 1.48 24.97
N ARG A 491 -23.90 0.63 24.48
CA ARG A 491 -24.91 -0.05 25.29
C ARG A 491 -24.43 -1.42 25.77
N LYS A 492 -23.37 -1.93 25.16
CA LYS A 492 -22.69 -3.16 25.54
C LYS A 492 -21.19 -2.92 25.55
N ILE A 493 -20.52 -3.26 26.63
CA ILE A 493 -19.08 -3.20 26.77
C ILE A 493 -18.54 -4.60 27.01
N ILE A 494 -17.52 -4.98 26.24
CA ILE A 494 -16.88 -6.29 26.29
C ILE A 494 -15.39 -6.02 26.53
N PHE A 495 -14.82 -6.63 27.57
CA PHE A 495 -13.37 -6.53 27.81
C PHE A 495 -12.69 -7.74 27.21
N GLY A 496 -11.67 -7.50 26.39
CA GLY A 496 -10.90 -8.53 25.70
C GLY A 496 -9.95 -7.96 24.65
N GLU A 497 -9.25 -8.85 23.97
CA GLU A 497 -8.41 -8.49 22.82
C GLU A 497 -9.32 -8.03 21.65
N VAL A 498 -8.95 -6.93 21.00
CA VAL A 498 -9.71 -6.39 19.87
C VAL A 498 -9.37 -7.21 18.64
N PRO A 499 -10.34 -7.90 17.99
CA PRO A 499 -10.12 -8.66 16.77
C PRO A 499 -9.71 -7.71 15.63
N ARG A 500 -8.70 -8.11 14.84
CA ARG A 500 -8.23 -7.35 13.68
C ARG A 500 -8.14 -8.22 12.43
#